data_f75f2679a1cfd94a917574ea4e3efa45
#
_entry.id   f75f2679a1cfd94a917574ea4e3efa45
#
_cell.length_a   1.000
_cell.length_b   1.000
_cell.length_c   1.000
_cell.angle_alpha   90.00
_cell.angle_beta   90.00
_cell.angle_gamma   90.00
#
_symmetry.space_group_name_H-M   'P 1'
#
loop_
_entity.id
_entity.type
_entity.pdbx_description
1 polymer ?
#
loop_
_entity_poly.entity_id
_entity_poly.type
_entity_poly.pdbx_seq_one_letter_code
_entity_poly.pdbx_strand_id
1 'polypeptide(L)'
;MRWCVAVAGDSYKKTVNPTDPNSEQVIQLETAMGAAIGLFNGSICVQVDRMRFLPVKTTNDLFIMRSDRFHLTDTYEMEDGNYIFPNVELDPRYYKNIRDFDERFPYAVPSLAAANSVSIQGDWTFGRDVMMFADAKLEDKGEPSYVPNGEYVGPQGIEPDDWV
;
A
#
# COMPACT_ATOMS: atom_id res chain seq x y z
N MET A 1 33.67 -0.81 -9.74
CA MET A 1 32.45 -0.68 -8.92
C MET A 1 32.61 -1.60 -7.71
N ARG A 2 32.82 -1.04 -6.52
CA ARG A 2 32.97 -1.85 -5.29
C ARG A 2 31.58 -2.03 -4.71
N TRP A 3 31.15 -3.27 -4.60
CA TRP A 3 29.90 -3.62 -3.93
C TRP A 3 30.13 -3.55 -2.42
N CYS A 4 29.39 -2.69 -1.73
CA CYS A 4 29.36 -2.74 -0.27
C CYS A 4 28.29 -3.74 0.15
N VAL A 5 28.74 -4.87 0.65
CA VAL A 5 27.87 -5.83 1.35
C VAL A 5 27.89 -5.43 2.82
N ALA A 6 26.81 -4.84 3.31
CA ALA A 6 26.62 -4.66 4.73
C ALA A 6 26.13 -5.99 5.32
N VAL A 7 27.01 -6.71 5.98
CA VAL A 7 26.58 -7.77 6.91
C VAL A 7 26.14 -7.04 8.16
N ALA A 8 24.84 -6.89 8.38
CA ALA A 8 24.33 -6.42 9.65
C ALA A 8 24.81 -7.40 10.74
N GLY A 9 25.47 -6.87 11.76
CA GLY A 9 26.18 -7.66 12.76
C GLY A 9 25.34 -8.56 13.67
N ASP A 10 24.01 -8.56 13.51
CA ASP A 10 23.11 -9.57 14.05
C ASP A 10 22.63 -10.44 12.89
N SER A 11 23.03 -11.70 12.92
CA SER A 11 22.58 -12.72 12.00
C SER A 11 21.06 -12.89 12.13
N TYR A 12 20.30 -12.12 11.34
CA TYR A 12 18.88 -12.35 11.18
C TYR A 12 18.70 -13.68 10.42
N LYS A 13 18.50 -14.73 11.20
CA LYS A 13 18.08 -16.01 10.63
C LYS A 13 16.64 -15.83 10.17
N LYS A 14 16.44 -15.79 8.87
CA LYS A 14 15.11 -15.86 8.27
C LYS A 14 14.84 -17.27 7.80
N THR A 15 13.63 -17.74 8.01
CA THR A 15 13.13 -18.96 7.37
C THR A 15 12.87 -18.69 5.90
N VAL A 16 13.13 -19.65 5.02
CA VAL A 16 12.83 -19.56 3.58
C VAL A 16 11.34 -19.28 3.36
N ASN A 17 10.49 -19.97 4.13
CA ASN A 17 9.06 -19.69 4.18
C ASN A 17 8.71 -19.11 5.55
N PRO A 18 8.40 -17.80 5.67
CA PRO A 18 8.10 -17.17 6.94
C PRO A 18 6.82 -17.67 7.62
N THR A 19 5.94 -18.38 6.88
CA THR A 19 4.71 -18.98 7.42
C THR A 19 4.90 -20.42 7.91
N ASP A 20 6.06 -21.03 7.66
CA ASP A 20 6.41 -22.37 8.13
C ASP A 20 7.59 -22.31 9.12
N PRO A 21 7.35 -22.52 10.43
CA PRO A 21 8.40 -22.48 11.45
C PRO A 21 9.45 -23.59 11.29
N ASN A 22 9.15 -24.64 10.55
CA ASN A 22 10.09 -25.74 10.27
C ASN A 22 10.88 -25.52 8.95
N SER A 23 10.63 -24.45 8.25
CA SER A 23 11.37 -24.09 7.04
C SER A 23 12.85 -23.85 7.36
N GLU A 24 13.70 -24.18 6.38
CA GLU A 24 15.14 -23.99 6.51
C GLU A 24 15.51 -22.55 6.86
N GLN A 25 16.46 -22.40 7.77
CA GLN A 25 16.99 -21.09 8.14
C GLN A 25 18.10 -20.69 7.18
N VAL A 26 18.00 -19.49 6.63
CA VAL A 26 18.94 -18.93 5.67
C VAL A 26 19.47 -17.58 6.16
N ILE A 27 20.67 -17.23 5.70
CA ILE A 27 21.22 -15.89 5.87
C ILE A 27 20.81 -15.08 4.66
N GLN A 28 20.04 -14.01 4.86
CA GLN A 28 19.70 -13.09 3.80
C GLN A 28 20.80 -12.04 3.67
N LEU A 29 21.41 -11.95 2.47
CA LEU A 29 22.32 -10.86 2.13
C LEU A 29 21.52 -9.74 1.46
N GLU A 30 21.54 -8.58 2.07
CA GLU A 30 20.89 -7.39 1.52
C GLU A 30 21.94 -6.32 1.23
N THR A 31 21.76 -5.61 0.11
CA THR A 31 22.52 -4.39 -0.19
C THR A 31 21.68 -3.19 0.22
N ALA A 32 22.16 -2.42 1.18
CA ALA A 32 21.51 -1.18 1.60
C ALA A 32 22.37 0.02 1.21
N MET A 33 21.76 1.03 0.59
CA MET A 33 22.46 2.28 0.25
C MET A 33 23.03 2.97 1.49
N GLY A 34 22.37 2.84 2.64
CA GLY A 34 22.87 3.36 3.92
C GLY A 34 24.23 2.81 4.34
N ALA A 35 24.60 1.59 3.92
CA ALA A 35 25.92 1.03 4.19
C ALA A 35 27.05 1.76 3.43
N ALA A 36 26.73 2.50 2.39
CA ALA A 36 27.70 3.26 1.62
C ALA A 36 28.20 4.53 2.35
N ILE A 37 27.53 4.95 3.42
CA ILE A 37 27.91 6.17 4.17
C ILE A 37 29.36 6.14 4.64
N GLY A 38 29.88 4.99 5.04
CA GLY A 38 31.26 4.82 5.48
C GLY A 38 32.32 4.98 4.39
N LEU A 39 31.91 5.06 3.11
CA LEU A 39 32.81 5.27 1.97
C LEU A 39 33.06 6.75 1.66
N PHE A 40 32.26 7.64 2.21
CA PHE A 40 32.32 9.07 1.96
C PHE A 40 32.86 9.82 3.19
N ASN A 41 33.97 10.52 3.00
CA ASN A 41 34.54 11.38 4.05
C ASN A 41 33.59 12.56 4.33
N GLY A 42 33.36 12.84 5.61
CA GLY A 42 32.47 13.94 6.02
C GLY A 42 30.98 13.68 5.92
N SER A 43 30.59 12.44 5.69
CA SER A 43 29.18 12.06 5.73
C SER A 43 28.61 12.24 7.13
N ILE A 44 27.42 12.80 7.19
CA ILE A 44 26.65 12.99 8.43
C ILE A 44 25.27 12.35 8.32
N CYS A 45 24.72 11.94 9.44
CA CYS A 45 23.33 11.51 9.53
C CYS A 45 22.47 12.70 9.95
N VAL A 46 21.34 12.87 9.26
CA VAL A 46 20.30 13.82 9.66
C VAL A 46 19.17 13.03 10.29
N GLN A 47 18.89 13.32 11.56
CA GLN A 47 17.73 12.74 12.22
C GLN A 47 16.47 13.42 11.70
N VAL A 48 15.51 12.62 11.20
CA VAL A 48 14.20 13.09 10.77
C VAL A 48 13.12 12.52 11.68
N ASP A 49 12.02 13.24 11.82
CA ASP A 49 10.87 12.78 12.59
C ASP A 49 10.30 11.49 11.98
N ARG A 50 9.82 10.60 12.82
CA ARG A 50 9.19 9.33 12.40
C ARG A 50 7.95 9.56 11.53
N MET A 51 7.24 10.65 11.74
CA MET A 51 6.06 11.05 10.96
C MET A 51 6.39 11.30 9.48
N ARG A 52 7.64 11.59 9.15
CA ARG A 52 8.09 11.76 7.75
C ARG A 52 8.36 10.44 7.02
N PHE A 53 8.22 9.31 7.70
CA PHE A 53 8.46 8.01 7.09
C PHE A 53 7.15 7.31 6.77
N LEU A 54 6.76 7.34 5.49
CA LEU A 54 5.59 6.68 4.93
C LEU A 54 6.04 5.52 4.03
N PRO A 55 6.19 4.30 4.57
CA PRO A 55 6.63 3.16 3.76
C PRO A 55 5.52 2.69 2.83
N VAL A 56 5.83 2.60 1.54
CA VAL A 56 4.99 1.97 0.51
C VAL A 56 5.71 0.72 0.03
N LYS A 57 5.20 -0.46 0.36
CA LYS A 57 5.79 -1.75 0.01
C LYS A 57 4.94 -2.54 -0.97
N THR A 58 3.65 -2.30 -0.96
CA THR A 58 2.65 -3.02 -1.75
C THR A 58 1.70 -2.04 -2.43
N THR A 59 0.90 -2.55 -3.35
CA THR A 59 -0.20 -1.77 -3.96
C THR A 59 -1.31 -1.46 -2.97
N ASN A 60 -1.44 -2.21 -1.87
CA ASN A 60 -2.36 -1.87 -0.78
C ASN A 60 -1.95 -0.54 -0.11
N ASP A 61 -0.65 -0.38 0.18
CA ASP A 61 -0.12 0.88 0.74
C ASP A 61 -0.26 2.02 -0.28
N LEU A 62 -0.02 1.72 -1.57
CA LEU A 62 -0.16 2.69 -2.66
C LEU A 62 -1.61 3.16 -2.83
N PHE A 63 -2.58 2.26 -2.64
CA PHE A 63 -4.01 2.58 -2.69
C PHE A 63 -4.38 3.62 -1.64
N ILE A 64 -3.94 3.43 -0.39
CA ILE A 64 -4.14 4.40 0.70
C ILE A 64 -3.44 5.72 0.36
N MET A 65 -2.18 5.67 -0.08
CA MET A 65 -1.39 6.87 -0.36
C MET A 65 -1.95 7.71 -1.51
N ARG A 66 -2.59 7.08 -2.51
CA ARG A 66 -3.21 7.78 -3.65
C ARG A 66 -4.65 8.22 -3.39
N SER A 67 -5.22 7.85 -2.24
CA SER A 67 -6.58 8.26 -1.86
C SER A 67 -6.58 9.65 -1.22
N ASP A 68 -7.78 10.13 -0.89
CA ASP A 68 -8.01 11.37 -0.17
C ASP A 68 -7.64 11.34 1.32
N ARG A 69 -7.06 10.22 1.80
CA ARG A 69 -6.49 10.13 3.16
C ARG A 69 -5.22 10.95 3.30
N PHE A 70 -4.51 11.16 2.22
CA PHE A 70 -3.32 12.00 2.19
C PHE A 70 -3.53 13.23 1.31
N HIS A 71 -3.00 14.34 1.74
CA HIS A 71 -2.85 15.52 0.92
C HIS A 71 -1.41 16.04 0.99
N LEU A 72 -0.98 16.65 -0.10
CA LEU A 72 0.33 17.29 -0.18
C LEU A 72 0.19 18.74 0.30
N THR A 73 0.95 19.11 1.31
CA THR A 73 0.97 20.48 1.81
C THR A 73 1.76 21.42 0.90
N ASP A 74 1.64 22.72 1.11
CA ASP A 74 2.44 23.74 0.41
C ASP A 74 3.94 23.60 0.66
N THR A 75 4.34 22.92 1.75
CA THR A 75 5.72 22.59 2.09
C THR A 75 6.19 21.24 1.51
N TYR A 76 5.38 20.64 0.65
CA TYR A 76 5.63 19.32 0.03
C TYR A 76 5.75 18.18 1.05
N GLU A 77 5.01 18.25 2.12
CA GLU A 77 4.88 17.19 3.10
C GLU A 77 3.55 16.46 2.88
N MET A 78 3.58 15.13 3.00
CA MET A 78 2.35 14.35 2.97
C MET A 78 1.71 14.38 4.36
N GLU A 79 0.52 14.96 4.46
CA GLU A 79 -0.25 14.95 5.70
C GLU A 79 -1.42 13.96 5.60
N ASP A 80 -1.60 13.22 6.68
CA ASP A 80 -2.77 12.38 6.90
C ASP A 80 -3.78 13.15 7.76
N GLY A 81 -4.97 13.36 7.21
CA GLY A 81 -6.07 14.01 7.93
C GLY A 81 -6.66 13.18 9.08
N ASN A 82 -6.28 11.90 9.20
CA ASN A 82 -6.75 11.01 10.27
C ASN A 82 -5.72 9.91 10.51
N TYR A 83 -5.20 9.82 11.72
CA TYR A 83 -4.11 8.92 12.12
C TYR A 83 -4.43 7.41 12.04
N ILE A 84 -5.66 7.03 11.76
CA ILE A 84 -6.07 5.63 11.60
C ILE A 84 -6.23 5.33 10.12
N PHE A 85 -5.29 4.55 9.57
CA PHE A 85 -5.39 4.04 8.21
C PHE A 85 -6.37 2.88 8.13
N PRO A 86 -7.20 2.84 7.09
CA PRO A 86 -7.99 1.65 6.83
C PRO A 86 -7.08 0.45 6.52
N ASN A 87 -7.48 -0.74 6.96
CA ASN A 87 -6.84 -1.96 6.48
C ASN A 87 -7.29 -2.19 5.03
N VAL A 88 -6.33 -2.32 4.10
CA VAL A 88 -6.62 -2.52 2.67
C VAL A 88 -6.09 -3.87 2.23
N GLU A 89 -6.97 -4.67 1.64
CA GLU A 89 -6.66 -5.97 1.05
C GLU A 89 -7.16 -6.00 -0.40
N LEU A 90 -6.24 -5.87 -1.34
CA LEU A 90 -6.49 -6.00 -2.78
C LEU A 90 -6.11 -7.41 -3.24
N ASP A 91 -6.89 -7.99 -4.13
CA ASP A 91 -6.62 -9.32 -4.69
C ASP A 91 -5.29 -9.32 -5.45
N PRO A 92 -4.27 -10.07 -5.00
CA PRO A 92 -2.95 -10.03 -5.61
C PRO A 92 -2.90 -10.58 -7.04
N ARG A 93 -3.93 -11.30 -7.47
CA ARG A 93 -4.04 -11.79 -8.86
C ARG A 93 -4.19 -10.63 -9.85
N TYR A 94 -4.82 -9.53 -9.42
CA TYR A 94 -5.22 -8.42 -10.28
C TYR A 94 -4.54 -7.10 -9.93
N TYR A 95 -4.07 -6.92 -8.68
CA TYR A 95 -3.59 -5.62 -8.20
C TYR A 95 -2.13 -5.61 -7.76
N LYS A 96 -1.43 -6.76 -7.81
CA LYS A 96 -0.05 -6.86 -7.29
C LYS A 96 0.96 -5.99 -8.04
N ASN A 97 0.85 -5.91 -9.36
CA ASN A 97 1.75 -5.13 -10.20
C ASN A 97 1.20 -3.73 -10.39
N ILE A 98 2.07 -2.74 -10.44
CA ILE A 98 1.67 -1.34 -10.60
C ILE A 98 0.89 -1.08 -11.91
N ARG A 99 1.25 -1.74 -12.99
CA ARG A 99 0.55 -1.63 -14.27
C ARG A 99 -0.89 -2.14 -14.16
N ASP A 100 -1.05 -3.34 -13.59
CA ASP A 100 -2.36 -3.98 -13.42
C ASP A 100 -3.24 -3.17 -12.45
N PHE A 101 -2.63 -2.56 -11.43
CA PHE A 101 -3.27 -1.62 -10.53
C PHE A 101 -3.76 -0.36 -11.26
N ASP A 102 -2.90 0.29 -12.05
CA ASP A 102 -3.24 1.51 -12.78
C ASP A 102 -4.35 1.28 -13.82
N GLU A 103 -4.38 0.11 -14.46
CA GLU A 103 -5.45 -0.28 -15.41
C GLU A 103 -6.82 -0.37 -14.72
N ARG A 104 -6.87 -0.73 -13.43
CA ARG A 104 -8.13 -0.86 -12.65
C ARG A 104 -8.57 0.42 -11.96
N PHE A 105 -7.67 1.38 -11.84
CA PHE A 105 -7.95 2.73 -11.32
C PHE A 105 -7.59 3.80 -12.36
N PRO A 106 -8.24 3.81 -13.54
CA PRO A 106 -7.83 4.64 -14.68
C PRO A 106 -8.03 6.15 -14.44
N TYR A 107 -8.77 6.53 -13.41
CA TYR A 107 -9.04 7.93 -13.09
C TYR A 107 -8.38 8.33 -11.77
N ALA A 108 -8.81 7.72 -10.70
CA ALA A 108 -8.29 7.86 -9.35
C ALA A 108 -8.68 6.62 -8.54
N VAL A 109 -8.00 6.39 -7.42
CA VAL A 109 -8.49 5.43 -6.43
C VAL A 109 -9.72 6.02 -5.73
N PRO A 110 -10.64 5.18 -5.24
CA PRO A 110 -11.80 5.63 -4.49
C PRO A 110 -11.44 6.48 -3.26
N SER A 111 -12.38 7.35 -2.84
CA SER A 111 -12.31 8.02 -1.56
C SER A 111 -12.33 7.00 -0.42
N LEU A 112 -11.42 7.16 0.53
CA LEU A 112 -11.32 6.33 1.74
C LEU A 112 -11.65 7.11 3.02
N ALA A 113 -12.10 8.35 2.90
CA ALA A 113 -12.35 9.23 4.06
C ALA A 113 -13.29 8.60 5.11
N ALA A 114 -14.26 7.81 4.68
CA ALA A 114 -15.25 7.14 5.53
C ALA A 114 -14.99 5.63 5.72
N ALA A 115 -13.87 5.08 5.18
CA ALA A 115 -13.58 3.66 5.26
C ALA A 115 -12.81 3.30 6.54
N ASN A 116 -13.21 2.19 7.17
CA ASN A 116 -12.47 1.53 8.26
C ASN A 116 -11.58 0.40 7.72
N SER A 117 -12.11 -0.34 6.77
CA SER A 117 -11.38 -1.38 6.03
C SER A 117 -11.89 -1.49 4.60
N VAL A 118 -11.04 -2.01 3.70
CA VAL A 118 -11.36 -2.25 2.30
C VAL A 118 -10.88 -3.63 1.90
N SER A 119 -11.78 -4.45 1.36
CA SER A 119 -11.44 -5.74 0.77
C SER A 119 -11.98 -5.82 -0.65
N ILE A 120 -11.09 -5.91 -1.64
CA ILE A 120 -11.44 -6.05 -3.05
C ILE A 120 -10.92 -7.39 -3.54
N GLN A 121 -11.86 -8.30 -3.82
CA GLN A 121 -11.57 -9.62 -4.37
C GLN A 121 -12.08 -9.69 -5.81
N GLY A 122 -11.28 -10.29 -6.71
CA GLY A 122 -11.62 -10.41 -8.13
C GLY A 122 -11.19 -9.22 -8.99
N ASP A 123 -11.60 -9.26 -10.25
CA ASP A 123 -11.22 -8.30 -11.29
C ASP A 123 -12.20 -7.13 -11.36
N TRP A 124 -11.96 -6.10 -10.58
CA TRP A 124 -12.79 -4.90 -10.54
C TRP A 124 -12.06 -3.69 -11.12
N THR A 125 -12.73 -2.97 -12.02
CA THR A 125 -12.30 -1.67 -12.52
C THR A 125 -13.20 -0.58 -11.95
N PHE A 126 -12.62 0.58 -11.61
CA PHE A 126 -13.34 1.65 -10.91
C PHE A 126 -13.57 2.86 -11.78
N GLY A 127 -14.79 3.38 -11.69
CA GLY A 127 -15.18 4.67 -12.25
C GLY A 127 -14.62 5.85 -11.45
N ARG A 128 -15.09 7.05 -11.80
CA ARG A 128 -14.75 8.30 -11.11
C ARG A 128 -15.59 8.46 -9.86
N ASP A 129 -15.05 9.20 -8.90
CA ASP A 129 -15.79 9.69 -7.73
C ASP A 129 -16.48 8.58 -6.93
N VAL A 130 -15.87 7.39 -6.92
CA VAL A 130 -16.32 6.26 -6.09
C VAL A 130 -15.91 6.53 -4.64
N MET A 131 -16.82 6.26 -3.71
CA MET A 131 -16.59 6.40 -2.28
C MET A 131 -16.70 5.04 -1.58
N MET A 132 -15.71 4.73 -0.73
CA MET A 132 -15.74 3.55 0.14
C MET A 132 -16.02 3.98 1.58
N PHE A 133 -16.88 3.22 2.28
CA PHE A 133 -17.24 3.54 3.65
C PHE A 133 -17.36 2.29 4.52
N ALA A 134 -17.24 2.49 5.84
CA ALA A 134 -17.26 1.43 6.83
C ALA A 134 -16.29 0.29 6.47
N ASP A 135 -16.72 -0.95 6.48
CA ASP A 135 -15.93 -2.12 6.08
C ASP A 135 -16.28 -2.51 4.63
N ALA A 136 -15.86 -1.67 3.70
CA ALA A 136 -16.15 -1.81 2.28
C ALA A 136 -15.66 -3.14 1.71
N LYS A 137 -16.53 -3.84 0.99
CA LYS A 137 -16.21 -5.16 0.45
C LYS A 137 -16.74 -5.35 -0.96
N LEU A 138 -15.88 -5.85 -1.85
CA LEU A 138 -16.25 -6.36 -3.17
C LEU A 138 -15.82 -7.82 -3.28
N GLU A 139 -16.76 -8.68 -3.61
CA GLU A 139 -16.52 -10.10 -3.78
C GLU A 139 -16.14 -10.43 -5.23
N ASP A 140 -15.37 -11.50 -5.40
CA ASP A 140 -15.00 -11.99 -6.73
C ASP A 140 -16.24 -12.54 -7.44
N LYS A 141 -16.58 -11.96 -8.59
CA LYS A 141 -17.71 -12.40 -9.43
C LYS A 141 -17.31 -13.48 -10.45
N GLY A 142 -16.02 -13.85 -10.49
CA GLY A 142 -15.50 -14.80 -11.45
C GLY A 142 -15.35 -14.26 -12.88
N GLU A 143 -15.67 -12.99 -13.10
CA GLU A 143 -15.56 -12.27 -14.37
C GLU A 143 -15.14 -10.81 -14.13
N PRO A 144 -14.56 -10.13 -15.14
CA PRO A 144 -14.25 -8.72 -15.04
C PRO A 144 -15.51 -7.89 -14.74
N SER A 145 -15.42 -7.07 -13.72
CA SER A 145 -16.54 -6.30 -13.19
C SER A 145 -16.18 -4.81 -13.11
N TYR A 146 -17.19 -3.97 -13.00
CA TYR A 146 -17.01 -2.53 -13.00
C TYR A 146 -17.84 -1.88 -11.89
N VAL A 147 -17.20 -0.93 -11.18
CA VAL A 147 -17.89 -0.03 -10.26
C VAL A 147 -18.16 1.28 -11.00
N PRO A 148 -19.42 1.66 -11.23
CA PRO A 148 -19.75 2.88 -11.97
C PRO A 148 -19.27 4.16 -11.29
N ASN A 149 -19.37 5.29 -12.02
CA ASN A 149 -19.00 6.59 -11.49
C ASN A 149 -19.98 7.01 -10.38
N GLY A 150 -19.44 7.58 -9.30
CA GLY A 150 -20.24 8.16 -8.21
C GLY A 150 -20.82 7.14 -7.24
N GLU A 151 -20.52 5.85 -7.42
CA GLU A 151 -21.09 4.80 -6.58
C GLU A 151 -20.48 4.75 -5.18
N TYR A 152 -21.26 4.26 -4.26
CA TYR A 152 -20.87 3.99 -2.88
C TYR A 152 -20.62 2.49 -2.69
N VAL A 153 -19.48 2.16 -2.10
CA VAL A 153 -19.11 0.77 -1.79
C VAL A 153 -19.02 0.61 -0.28
N GLY A 154 -19.89 -0.21 0.26
CA GLY A 154 -20.00 -0.51 1.68
C GLY A 154 -19.81 -1.99 2.00
N PRO A 155 -20.25 -2.42 3.19
CA PRO A 155 -20.14 -3.81 3.65
C PRO A 155 -20.92 -4.84 2.80
N GLN A 156 -21.93 -4.39 2.06
CA GLN A 156 -22.75 -5.25 1.19
C GLN A 156 -22.32 -5.19 -0.29
N GLY A 157 -21.25 -4.47 -0.60
CA GLY A 157 -20.79 -4.22 -1.95
C GLY A 157 -21.18 -2.85 -2.46
N ILE A 158 -21.61 -2.74 -3.73
CA ILE A 158 -22.13 -1.48 -4.28
C ILE A 158 -23.49 -1.23 -3.66
N GLU A 159 -23.59 -0.16 -2.91
CA GLU A 159 -24.80 0.22 -2.17
C GLU A 159 -25.67 1.18 -2.99
N PRO A 160 -27.00 1.11 -2.90
CA PRO A 160 -27.88 2.04 -3.57
C PRO A 160 -27.75 3.48 -3.00
N ASP A 161 -28.03 4.49 -3.83
CA ASP A 161 -27.91 5.93 -3.51
C ASP A 161 -28.73 6.40 -2.28
N ASP A 162 -29.56 5.55 -1.71
CA ASP A 162 -30.48 5.90 -0.62
C ASP A 162 -29.82 6.02 0.77
N TRP A 163 -28.48 5.90 0.84
CA TRP A 163 -27.72 5.90 2.11
C TRP A 163 -27.06 7.26 2.46
N VAL A 164 -27.31 8.30 1.70
CA VAL A 164 -26.75 9.67 1.90
C VAL A 164 -27.82 10.64 2.37
#